data_3ea7d9388ebe97a235909ea9ad4a9e50
#
_entry.id   3ea7d9388ebe97a235909ea9ad4a9e50
#
_cell.length_a   1.000
_cell.length_b   1.000
_cell.length_c   1.000
_cell.angle_alpha   90.00
_cell.angle_beta   90.00
_cell.angle_gamma   90.00
#
_symmetry.space_group_name_H-M   'P 1'
#
loop_
_entity.id
_entity.type
_entity.pdbx_description
1 polymer ?
#
loop_
_entity_poly.entity_id
_entity_poly.type
_entity_poly.pdbx_seq_one_letter_code
_entity_poly.pdbx_strand_id
1 'polypeptide(L)'
;MATIIKEHGIGIAIKRNKKKLFIEITMLGKLTHEDYQIFVPMIDKALKKAKGLETDLLVDMKKLKGWEFLAAWDDFKFGVKHRKAFDKVAIIGSKKWEEQSVAMMSHLMKGKTKFFKEREKALSWLLK
;
A
#
# COMPACT_ATOMS: atom_id res chain seq x y z
N MET A 1 -28.74 11.15 0.24
CA MET A 1 -27.79 10.10 -0.12
C MET A 1 -27.27 9.42 1.13
N ALA A 2 -27.43 8.12 1.23
CA ALA A 2 -26.96 7.40 2.41
C ALA A 2 -25.43 7.30 2.39
N THR A 3 -24.81 7.65 3.51
CA THR A 3 -23.38 7.48 3.68
C THR A 3 -23.11 6.10 4.25
N ILE A 4 -22.35 5.29 3.52
CA ILE A 4 -21.95 3.98 4.01
C ILE A 4 -20.63 4.14 4.77
N ILE A 5 -20.67 3.88 6.06
CA ILE A 5 -19.47 3.88 6.90
C ILE A 5 -18.94 2.45 6.96
N LYS A 6 -17.77 2.22 6.36
CA LYS A 6 -17.12 0.92 6.42
C LYS A 6 -16.27 0.84 7.68
N GLU A 7 -16.42 -0.25 8.42
CA GLU A 7 -15.60 -0.51 9.61
C GLU A 7 -14.20 -0.99 9.22
N HIS A 8 -14.05 -1.56 8.03
CA HIS A 8 -12.78 -2.01 7.50
C HIS A 8 -12.78 -1.93 5.97
N GLY A 9 -11.60 -1.93 5.40
CA GLY A 9 -11.46 -1.96 3.94
C GLY A 9 -10.17 -1.34 3.47
N ILE A 10 -9.96 -1.41 2.15
CA ILE A 10 -8.78 -0.87 1.48
C ILE A 10 -9.26 0.09 0.40
N GLY A 11 -8.87 1.36 0.53
CA GLY A 11 -9.14 2.38 -0.47
C GLY A 11 -7.95 2.53 -1.40
N ILE A 12 -8.21 2.79 -2.68
CA ILE A 12 -7.17 2.95 -3.70
C ILE A 12 -7.42 4.24 -4.47
N ALA A 13 -6.38 5.05 -4.62
CA ALA A 13 -6.37 6.19 -5.53
C ALA A 13 -5.18 6.04 -6.47
N ILE A 14 -5.40 6.25 -7.76
CA ILE A 14 -4.38 6.07 -8.78
C ILE A 14 -4.27 7.36 -9.58
N LYS A 15 -3.04 7.89 -9.68
CA LYS A 15 -2.72 9.05 -10.50
C LYS A 15 -1.63 8.66 -11.48
N ARG A 16 -1.81 9.04 -12.74
CA ARG A 16 -0.88 8.69 -13.80
C ARG A 16 -0.53 9.91 -14.64
N ASN A 17 0.75 10.03 -14.99
CA ASN A 17 1.20 10.94 -16.03
C ASN A 17 2.01 10.14 -17.07
N LYS A 18 2.66 10.81 -18.02
CA LYS A 18 3.39 10.12 -19.10
C LYS A 18 4.59 9.30 -18.61
N LYS A 19 5.14 9.64 -17.45
CA LYS A 19 6.40 9.05 -16.95
C LYS A 19 6.23 8.22 -15.69
N LYS A 20 5.14 8.42 -14.95
CA LYS A 20 5.03 7.91 -13.59
C LYS A 20 3.62 7.47 -13.25
N LEU A 21 3.52 6.37 -12.52
CA LEU A 21 2.29 5.93 -11.88
C LEU A 21 2.44 6.13 -10.38
N PHE A 22 1.47 6.80 -9.79
CA PHE A 22 1.38 6.97 -8.34
C PHE A 22 0.14 6.27 -7.82
N ILE A 23 0.34 5.35 -6.87
CA ILE A 23 -0.76 4.61 -6.25
C ILE A 23 -0.78 4.94 -4.75
N GLU A 24 -1.94 5.37 -4.27
CA GLU A 24 -2.17 5.59 -2.85
C GLU A 24 -3.15 4.55 -2.32
N ILE A 25 -2.76 3.85 -1.26
CA ILE A 25 -3.56 2.83 -0.61
C ILE A 25 -3.85 3.30 0.82
N THR A 26 -5.12 3.26 1.21
CA THR A 26 -5.54 3.58 2.59
C THR A 26 -6.16 2.35 3.21
N MET A 27 -5.61 1.91 4.34
CA MET A 27 -6.10 0.74 5.08
C MET A 27 -6.88 1.18 6.31
N LEU A 28 -8.05 0.60 6.51
CA LEU A 28 -8.98 0.96 7.58
C LEU A 28 -9.42 -0.27 8.35
N GLY A 29 -9.34 -0.20 9.68
CA GLY A 29 -9.86 -1.23 10.58
C GLY A 29 -9.10 -2.54 10.52
N LYS A 30 -9.77 -3.64 10.83
CA LYS A 30 -9.17 -4.98 10.77
C LYS A 30 -9.48 -5.59 9.39
N LEU A 31 -8.46 -5.77 8.59
CA LEU A 31 -8.61 -6.24 7.21
C LEU A 31 -8.94 -7.73 7.14
N THR A 32 -9.80 -8.09 6.19
CA THR A 32 -10.26 -9.46 5.97
C THR A 32 -9.74 -10.01 4.65
N HIS A 33 -9.82 -11.33 4.49
CA HIS A 33 -9.49 -12.00 3.23
C HIS A 33 -10.30 -11.42 2.05
N GLU A 34 -11.58 -11.12 2.28
CA GLU A 34 -12.46 -10.55 1.25
C GLU A 34 -12.00 -9.17 0.80
N ASP A 35 -11.44 -8.36 1.71
CA ASP A 35 -10.87 -7.06 1.35
C ASP A 35 -9.77 -7.24 0.30
N TYR A 36 -8.91 -8.25 0.46
CA TYR A 36 -7.83 -8.53 -0.49
C TYR A 36 -8.34 -9.15 -1.80
N GLN A 37 -9.41 -9.93 -1.76
CA GLN A 37 -10.00 -10.46 -2.98
C GLN A 37 -10.52 -9.37 -3.91
N ILE A 38 -10.95 -8.24 -3.34
CA ILE A 38 -11.39 -7.07 -4.11
C ILE A 38 -10.19 -6.22 -4.53
N PHE A 39 -9.26 -5.99 -3.61
CA PHE A 39 -8.12 -5.08 -3.78
C PHE A 39 -7.08 -5.60 -4.78
N VAL A 40 -6.67 -6.86 -4.65
CA VAL A 40 -5.55 -7.40 -5.43
C VAL A 40 -5.78 -7.34 -6.95
N PRO A 41 -6.96 -7.72 -7.49
CA PRO A 41 -7.20 -7.59 -8.92
C PRO A 41 -7.13 -6.16 -9.44
N MET A 42 -7.55 -5.19 -8.62
CA MET A 42 -7.52 -3.78 -8.99
C MET A 42 -6.07 -3.29 -9.16
N ILE A 43 -5.20 -3.66 -8.25
CA ILE A 43 -3.78 -3.30 -8.33
C ILE A 43 -3.10 -4.03 -9.49
N ASP A 44 -3.37 -5.33 -9.67
CA ASP A 44 -2.83 -6.10 -10.79
C ASP A 44 -3.15 -5.44 -12.12
N LYS A 45 -4.39 -5.00 -12.29
CA LYS A 45 -4.85 -4.33 -13.50
C LYS A 45 -4.14 -2.99 -13.71
N ALA A 46 -4.00 -2.20 -12.66
CA ALA A 46 -3.32 -0.91 -12.72
C ALA A 46 -1.85 -1.08 -13.10
N LEU A 47 -1.17 -2.05 -12.52
CA LEU A 47 0.25 -2.32 -12.80
C LEU A 47 0.47 -2.82 -14.22
N LYS A 48 -0.43 -3.65 -14.75
CA LYS A 48 -0.35 -4.11 -16.14
C LYS A 48 -0.48 -2.97 -17.13
N LYS A 49 -1.40 -2.04 -16.89
CA LYS A 49 -1.61 -0.88 -17.75
C LYS A 49 -0.45 0.11 -17.72
N ALA A 50 0.32 0.09 -16.65
CA ALA A 50 1.42 1.03 -16.43
C ALA A 50 2.80 0.41 -16.65
N LYS A 51 2.87 -0.70 -17.36
CA LYS A 51 4.13 -1.40 -17.64
C LYS A 51 5.12 -0.45 -18.30
N GLY A 52 6.32 -0.38 -17.73
CA GLY A 52 7.38 0.50 -18.22
C GLY A 52 7.41 1.87 -17.56
N LEU A 53 6.40 2.22 -16.75
CA LEU A 53 6.40 3.46 -15.99
C LEU A 53 7.06 3.28 -14.62
N GLU A 54 7.72 4.32 -14.13
CA GLU A 54 8.14 4.36 -12.74
C GLU A 54 6.90 4.35 -11.85
N THR A 55 6.85 3.47 -10.86
CA THR A 55 5.68 3.32 -9.99
C THR A 55 6.05 3.58 -8.54
N ASP A 56 5.42 4.58 -7.94
CA ASP A 56 5.57 4.91 -6.54
C ASP A 56 4.28 4.55 -5.79
N LEU A 57 4.45 4.05 -4.58
CA LEU A 57 3.35 3.60 -3.73
C LEU A 57 3.37 4.33 -2.40
N LEU A 58 2.22 4.84 -2.00
CA LEU A 58 1.99 5.40 -0.68
C LEU A 58 0.93 4.55 0.03
N VAL A 59 1.28 3.97 1.17
CA VAL A 59 0.36 3.18 1.97
C VAL A 59 0.10 3.88 3.29
N ASP A 60 -1.15 4.27 3.53
CA ASP A 60 -1.56 4.89 4.79
C ASP A 60 -2.17 3.84 5.71
N MET A 61 -1.47 3.54 6.79
CA MET A 61 -1.86 2.54 7.79
C MET A 61 -2.28 3.15 9.12
N LYS A 62 -2.49 4.47 9.18
CA LYS A 62 -2.81 5.14 10.45
C LYS A 62 -4.10 4.63 11.10
N LYS A 63 -5.08 4.26 10.29
CA LYS A 63 -6.37 3.75 10.77
C LYS A 63 -6.48 2.24 10.73
N LEU A 64 -5.38 1.56 10.42
CA LEU A 64 -5.33 0.10 10.41
C LEU A 64 -5.29 -0.43 11.83
N LYS A 65 -6.17 -1.39 12.13
CA LYS A 65 -6.21 -2.09 13.41
C LYS A 65 -5.53 -3.44 13.38
N GLY A 66 -5.30 -3.99 12.20
CA GLY A 66 -4.64 -5.26 12.01
C GLY A 66 -5.24 -6.04 10.86
N TRP A 67 -4.91 -7.33 10.80
CA TRP A 67 -5.39 -8.26 9.78
C TRP A 67 -5.96 -9.50 10.44
N GLU A 68 -7.02 -10.05 9.85
CA GLU A 68 -7.40 -11.43 10.12
C GLU A 68 -6.31 -12.36 9.55
N PHE A 69 -6.23 -13.59 10.04
CA PHE A 69 -5.14 -14.51 9.68
C PHE A 69 -4.98 -14.67 8.16
N LEU A 70 -6.07 -14.93 7.44
CA LEU A 70 -6.00 -15.09 5.98
C LEU A 70 -5.63 -13.79 5.28
N ALA A 71 -6.08 -12.64 5.79
CA ALA A 71 -5.74 -11.34 5.23
C ALA A 71 -4.24 -11.04 5.40
N ALA A 72 -3.66 -11.39 6.54
CA ALA A 72 -2.21 -11.22 6.76
C ALA A 72 -1.41 -12.06 5.75
N TRP A 73 -1.87 -13.28 5.49
CA TRP A 73 -1.26 -14.15 4.48
C TRP A 73 -1.40 -13.56 3.07
N ASP A 74 -2.59 -13.01 2.75
CA ASP A 74 -2.82 -12.34 1.47
C ASP A 74 -1.89 -11.15 1.28
N ASP A 75 -1.70 -10.34 2.33
CA ASP A 75 -0.82 -9.19 2.29
C ASP A 75 0.62 -9.61 2.02
N PHE A 76 1.08 -10.65 2.69
CA PHE A 76 2.41 -11.19 2.47
C PHE A 76 2.59 -11.68 1.04
N LYS A 77 1.63 -12.45 0.51
CA LYS A 77 1.69 -12.93 -0.89
C LYS A 77 1.70 -11.77 -1.87
N PHE A 78 0.89 -10.75 -1.62
CA PHE A 78 0.84 -9.56 -2.44
C PHE A 78 2.21 -8.87 -2.48
N GLY A 79 2.83 -8.67 -1.32
CA GLY A 79 4.15 -8.06 -1.22
C GLY A 79 5.21 -8.84 -1.98
N VAL A 80 5.23 -10.15 -1.84
CA VAL A 80 6.19 -11.02 -2.54
C VAL A 80 5.97 -10.97 -4.06
N LYS A 81 4.71 -11.07 -4.50
CA LYS A 81 4.36 -11.05 -5.92
C LYS A 81 4.79 -9.74 -6.59
N HIS A 82 4.62 -8.61 -5.90
CA HIS A 82 4.87 -7.29 -6.47
C HIS A 82 6.17 -6.64 -5.96
N ARG A 83 7.07 -7.41 -5.35
CA ARG A 83 8.32 -6.88 -4.78
C ARG A 83 9.18 -6.08 -5.76
N LYS A 84 9.04 -6.33 -7.06
CA LYS A 84 9.81 -5.66 -8.11
C LYS A 84 9.01 -4.58 -8.86
N ALA A 85 7.73 -4.44 -8.53
CA ALA A 85 6.84 -3.56 -9.27
C ALA A 85 6.96 -2.08 -8.86
N PHE A 86 7.43 -1.81 -7.65
CA PHE A 86 7.46 -0.46 -7.10
C PHE A 86 8.89 0.06 -6.97
N ASP A 87 9.10 1.30 -7.42
CA ASP A 87 10.41 1.98 -7.33
C ASP A 87 10.61 2.59 -5.94
N LYS A 88 9.57 3.25 -5.42
CA LYS A 88 9.56 3.78 -4.06
C LYS A 88 8.25 3.41 -3.37
N VAL A 89 8.36 2.98 -2.12
CA VAL A 89 7.20 2.68 -1.28
C VAL A 89 7.33 3.47 0.02
N ALA A 90 6.41 4.40 0.24
CA ALA A 90 6.31 5.13 1.50
C ALA A 90 5.14 4.57 2.29
N ILE A 91 5.36 4.25 3.55
CA ILE A 91 4.33 3.72 4.43
C ILE A 91 4.14 4.67 5.60
N ILE A 92 2.91 5.11 5.82
CA ILE A 92 2.55 6.00 6.91
C ILE A 92 1.88 5.18 8.00
N GLY A 93 2.37 5.29 9.21
CA GLY A 93 1.80 4.61 10.36
C GLY A 93 2.12 5.34 11.65
N SER A 94 1.57 4.86 12.75
CA SER A 94 1.79 5.46 14.07
C SER A 94 2.20 4.44 15.13
N LYS A 95 2.14 3.16 14.81
CA LYS A 95 2.39 2.09 15.76
C LYS A 95 3.78 1.49 15.55
N LYS A 96 4.43 1.14 16.66
CA LYS A 96 5.78 0.57 16.62
C LYS A 96 5.85 -0.75 15.84
N TRP A 97 4.83 -1.60 15.97
CA TRP A 97 4.81 -2.86 15.24
C TRP A 97 4.72 -2.67 13.72
N GLU A 98 4.05 -1.59 13.29
CA GLU A 98 3.98 -1.22 11.87
C GLU A 98 5.37 -0.85 11.36
N GLU A 99 6.10 -0.02 12.11
CA GLU A 99 7.46 0.37 11.76
C GLU A 99 8.39 -0.83 11.66
N GLN A 100 8.31 -1.75 12.61
CA GLN A 100 9.12 -2.96 12.60
C GLN A 100 8.78 -3.88 11.43
N SER A 101 7.49 -4.01 11.10
CA SER A 101 7.05 -4.81 9.95
C SER A 101 7.57 -4.24 8.63
N VAL A 102 7.56 -2.91 8.50
CA VAL A 102 8.09 -2.24 7.31
C VAL A 102 9.60 -2.46 7.18
N ALA A 103 10.32 -2.38 8.29
CA ALA A 103 11.76 -2.64 8.28
C ALA A 103 12.08 -4.04 7.78
N MET A 104 11.30 -5.03 8.19
CA MET A 104 11.44 -6.41 7.69
C MET A 104 11.10 -6.51 6.21
N MET A 105 9.98 -5.90 5.79
CA MET A 105 9.55 -5.94 4.39
C MET A 105 10.53 -5.25 3.45
N SER A 106 11.24 -4.20 3.91
CA SER A 106 12.18 -3.46 3.07
C SER A 106 13.28 -4.34 2.49
N HIS A 107 13.65 -5.42 3.18
CA HIS A 107 14.64 -6.38 2.69
C HIS A 107 14.12 -7.24 1.54
N LEU A 108 12.80 -7.39 1.41
CA LEU A 108 12.17 -8.18 0.34
C LEU A 108 11.91 -7.35 -0.91
N MET A 109 11.77 -6.04 -0.75
CA MET A 109 11.43 -5.15 -1.86
C MET A 109 12.68 -4.76 -2.64
N LYS A 110 12.59 -4.79 -3.97
CA LYS A 110 13.70 -4.38 -4.83
C LYS A 110 13.91 -2.87 -4.79
N GLY A 111 12.83 -2.11 -4.74
CA GLY A 111 12.89 -0.65 -4.63
C GLY A 111 13.13 -0.18 -3.20
N LYS A 112 13.10 1.13 -3.02
CA LYS A 112 13.28 1.75 -1.70
C LYS A 112 11.96 1.78 -0.95
N THR A 113 11.96 1.30 0.29
CA THR A 113 10.81 1.32 1.18
C THR A 113 11.16 2.07 2.45
N LYS A 114 10.31 3.03 2.84
CA LYS A 114 10.55 3.84 4.03
C LYS A 114 9.28 4.08 4.82
N PHE A 115 9.39 4.06 6.14
CA PHE A 115 8.28 4.32 7.07
C PHE A 115 8.30 5.77 7.52
N PHE A 116 7.10 6.37 7.61
CA PHE A 116 6.90 7.75 8.05
C PHE A 116 5.76 7.82 9.05
N LYS A 117 5.85 8.76 9.98
CA LYS A 117 4.75 9.06 10.89
C LYS A 117 3.84 10.17 10.37
N GLU A 118 4.33 10.98 9.45
CA GLU A 118 3.63 12.14 8.89
C GLU A 118 3.48 12.01 7.37
N ARG A 119 2.27 12.27 6.89
CA ARG A 119 1.96 12.21 5.46
C ARG A 119 2.81 13.16 4.63
N GLU A 120 3.03 14.39 5.12
CA GLU A 120 3.80 15.40 4.39
C GLU A 120 5.23 14.95 4.11
N LYS A 121 5.86 14.31 5.09
CA LYS A 121 7.22 13.80 4.94
C LYS A 121 7.29 12.63 3.96
N ALA A 122 6.29 11.77 3.97
CA ALA A 122 6.18 10.66 3.03
C ALA A 122 6.07 11.16 1.60
N LEU A 123 5.18 12.12 1.36
CA LEU A 123 4.98 12.71 0.04
C LEU A 123 6.24 13.44 -0.44
N SER A 124 6.88 14.23 0.42
CA SER A 124 8.14 14.89 0.09
C SER A 124 9.20 13.91 -0.38
N TRP A 125 9.33 12.81 0.32
CA TRP A 125 10.31 11.79 -0.04
C TRP A 125 10.00 11.12 -1.37
N LEU A 126 8.72 10.85 -1.64
CA LEU A 126 8.30 10.23 -2.92
C LEU A 126 8.53 11.16 -4.12
N LEU A 127 8.40 12.47 -3.90
CA LEU A 127 8.54 13.46 -4.98
C LEU A 127 9.99 13.84 -5.30
N LYS A 128 10.93 13.41 -4.54
CA LYS A 128 12.34 13.71 -4.78
C LYS A 128 12.90 13.05 -6.04
#